data_1fee6dace9acfe1092149a710a84b705
#
_entry.id   1fee6dace9acfe1092149a710a84b705
#
_cell.length_a   1.000
_cell.length_b   1.000
_cell.length_c   1.000
_cell.angle_alpha   90.00
_cell.angle_beta   90.00
_cell.angle_gamma   90.00
#
_symmetry.space_group_name_H-M   'P 1'
#
loop_
_entity.id
_entity.type
_entity.pdbx_description
1 polymer ?
#
loop_
_entity_poly.entity_id
_entity_poly.type
_entity_poly.pdbx_seq_one_letter_code
_entity_poly.pdbx_strand_id
1 'polypeptide(L)'
;MIELSLNRRTLLTGAAVTALAAPAIVSGSVRVRAEAPMLGAAGPTFNRIKLGDFEVTTLLDAARAMDGPHPIFGENQEAAAVAELLDANNLPSDKMVNGFTPVLVNTGAQLILFDTGLGGDAGTLTAQLAAAGYTPEQVDIVVLTHMHPDHIGGLMTGDAPAYPNARYVAGQAEYDFWSAEERLSGPTERVATLVRSNVTPFAENMTFIGDGGEVVSGITGIDTSGHTPGHLSFHVESGGKRLLIWGDVANHFVASIQRPDWHVRFDMDKEKAAATRKRVFDMVATDRIPVTGYHMPFPALGYVQASGESYRWLPAAYQFAL
;
A
#
# COMPACT_ATOMS: atom_id res chain seq x y z
N MET A 1 -13.12 -38.22 -33.73
CA MET A 1 -12.24 -37.12 -34.15
C MET A 1 -10.89 -37.37 -33.52
N ILE A 2 -9.89 -37.68 -34.36
CA ILE A 2 -8.53 -38.05 -33.90
C ILE A 2 -7.69 -36.81 -34.09
N GLU A 3 -7.22 -36.23 -32.98
CA GLU A 3 -6.24 -35.15 -32.99
C GLU A 3 -4.85 -35.70 -33.35
N LEU A 4 -4.28 -35.23 -34.45
CA LEU A 4 -2.90 -35.49 -34.85
C LEU A 4 -1.99 -34.40 -34.36
N SER A 5 -1.24 -34.64 -33.28
CA SER A 5 -0.16 -33.79 -32.85
C SER A 5 1.09 -34.00 -33.71
N LEU A 6 1.47 -33.01 -34.50
CA LEU A 6 2.69 -33.03 -35.31
C LEU A 6 3.91 -32.56 -34.48
N ASN A 7 4.80 -33.48 -34.18
CA ASN A 7 6.05 -33.24 -33.48
C ASN A 7 7.15 -32.82 -34.49
N ARG A 8 7.93 -31.75 -34.16
CA ARG A 8 8.96 -31.09 -34.99
C ARG A 8 10.14 -31.98 -35.43
N ARG A 9 10.19 -33.25 -35.03
CA ARG A 9 11.33 -34.17 -35.31
C ARG A 9 11.16 -35.11 -36.50
N THR A 10 10.01 -35.12 -37.20
CA THR A 10 9.72 -36.13 -38.25
C THR A 10 9.90 -35.61 -39.67
N LEU A 11 10.56 -34.49 -39.91
CA LEU A 11 10.69 -33.85 -41.23
C LEU A 11 12.11 -33.94 -41.83
N LEU A 12 12.93 -34.90 -41.44
CA LEU A 12 14.30 -35.03 -41.95
C LEU A 12 14.70 -36.42 -42.39
N THR A 13 13.82 -37.20 -43.08
CA THR A 13 14.29 -38.39 -43.83
C THR A 13 13.38 -38.67 -45.00
N GLY A 14 13.89 -38.46 -46.20
CA GLY A 14 13.21 -38.85 -47.43
C GLY A 14 13.54 -38.01 -48.63
N ALA A 15 14.80 -38.04 -49.12
CA ALA A 15 15.14 -37.52 -50.43
C ALA A 15 15.62 -38.66 -51.34
N ALA A 16 14.86 -38.96 -52.40
CA ALA A 16 15.38 -39.64 -53.58
C ALA A 16 14.60 -39.16 -54.79
N VAL A 17 15.27 -38.37 -55.59
CA VAL A 17 15.35 -38.20 -57.05
C VAL A 17 14.14 -38.61 -57.94
N THR A 18 13.54 -37.61 -58.59
CA THR A 18 13.25 -37.65 -60.04
C THR A 18 13.13 -36.21 -60.55
N ALA A 19 13.99 -35.86 -61.53
CA ALA A 19 14.00 -34.59 -62.22
C ALA A 19 12.88 -34.59 -63.27
N LEU A 20 11.90 -33.68 -63.15
CA LEU A 20 11.03 -33.25 -64.22
C LEU A 20 10.78 -31.74 -64.04
N ALA A 21 11.06 -30.97 -65.10
CA ALA A 21 10.94 -29.55 -65.16
C ALA A 21 9.51 -29.10 -64.82
N ALA A 22 9.38 -28.33 -63.74
CA ALA A 22 8.17 -27.59 -63.42
C ALA A 22 8.51 -26.10 -63.25
N PRO A 23 7.59 -25.18 -63.63
CA PRO A 23 7.82 -23.77 -63.62
C PRO A 23 8.11 -23.26 -62.20
N ALA A 24 9.10 -22.41 -62.10
CA ALA A 24 9.44 -21.78 -60.83
C ALA A 24 8.28 -20.91 -60.33
N ILE A 25 7.45 -21.45 -59.45
CA ILE A 25 6.56 -20.67 -58.62
C ILE A 25 7.45 -19.98 -57.57
N VAL A 26 7.73 -18.71 -57.81
CA VAL A 26 8.34 -17.84 -56.79
C VAL A 26 7.29 -17.70 -55.68
N SER A 27 7.30 -18.63 -54.74
CA SER A 27 6.56 -18.51 -53.51
C SER A 27 7.22 -17.40 -52.68
N GLY A 28 6.79 -16.16 -52.93
CA GLY A 28 7.10 -15.06 -52.00
C GLY A 28 6.57 -15.44 -50.64
N SER A 29 7.43 -15.89 -49.74
CA SER A 29 7.09 -16.03 -48.34
C SER A 29 6.79 -14.63 -47.79
N VAL A 30 5.50 -14.28 -47.77
CA VAL A 30 5.04 -13.15 -46.99
C VAL A 30 5.39 -13.50 -45.52
N ARG A 31 6.45 -12.91 -45.01
CA ARG A 31 6.70 -12.93 -43.56
C ARG A 31 5.57 -12.15 -42.93
N VAL A 32 4.53 -12.82 -42.50
CA VAL A 32 3.57 -12.27 -41.54
C VAL A 32 4.40 -11.95 -40.28
N ARG A 33 4.78 -10.70 -40.13
CA ARG A 33 5.34 -10.23 -38.86
C ARG A 33 4.19 -10.31 -37.88
N ALA A 34 4.22 -11.30 -36.98
CA ALA A 34 3.37 -11.26 -35.81
C ALA A 34 3.74 -9.99 -35.04
N GLU A 35 2.81 -9.06 -34.93
CA GLU A 35 3.00 -7.90 -34.08
C GLU A 35 3.19 -8.37 -32.65
N ALA A 36 4.24 -7.86 -31.99
CA ALA A 36 4.43 -8.11 -30.56
C ALA A 36 3.32 -7.38 -29.80
N PRO A 37 2.52 -8.08 -28.98
CA PRO A 37 1.44 -7.45 -28.25
C PRO A 37 1.99 -6.40 -27.29
N MET A 38 1.38 -5.22 -27.24
CA MET A 38 1.66 -4.19 -26.24
C MET A 38 0.99 -4.60 -24.94
N LEU A 39 1.79 -4.88 -23.90
CA LEU A 39 1.29 -5.36 -22.60
C LEU A 39 1.00 -4.23 -21.60
N GLY A 40 1.33 -2.97 -21.98
CA GLY A 40 1.19 -1.84 -21.08
C GLY A 40 2.32 -1.71 -20.07
N ALA A 41 2.25 -0.66 -19.23
CA ALA A 41 3.21 -0.45 -18.14
C ALA A 41 2.93 -1.46 -17.01
N ALA A 42 3.99 -2.05 -16.46
CA ALA A 42 3.92 -2.96 -15.34
C ALA A 42 5.08 -2.70 -14.36
N GLY A 43 4.84 -2.94 -13.10
CA GLY A 43 5.84 -2.86 -12.03
C GLY A 43 5.63 -3.99 -11.02
N PRO A 44 6.53 -4.13 -10.03
CA PRO A 44 6.32 -5.07 -8.93
C PRO A 44 5.09 -4.66 -8.13
N THR A 45 4.37 -5.64 -7.60
CA THR A 45 3.16 -5.41 -6.79
C THR A 45 3.37 -5.80 -5.32
N PHE A 46 4.51 -6.37 -5.00
CA PHE A 46 4.99 -6.52 -3.62
C PHE A 46 6.50 -6.28 -3.56
N ASN A 47 6.98 -5.87 -2.39
CA ASN A 47 8.41 -5.74 -2.11
C ASN A 47 8.69 -6.27 -0.71
N ARG A 48 9.68 -7.17 -0.58
CA ARG A 48 10.06 -7.77 0.70
C ARG A 48 11.49 -7.43 1.07
N ILE A 49 11.67 -7.01 2.33
CA ILE A 49 12.98 -6.71 2.92
C ILE A 49 13.16 -7.49 4.22
N LYS A 50 14.42 -7.67 4.63
CA LYS A 50 14.76 -8.11 5.99
C LYS A 50 14.92 -6.92 6.93
N LEU A 51 14.36 -7.05 8.14
CA LEU A 51 14.52 -6.12 9.26
C LEU A 51 15.01 -6.94 10.47
N GLY A 52 16.32 -7.04 10.67
CA GLY A 52 16.86 -7.99 11.63
C GLY A 52 16.44 -9.43 11.32
N ASP A 53 15.71 -10.06 12.23
CA ASP A 53 15.16 -11.42 12.06
C ASP A 53 13.78 -11.43 11.42
N PHE A 54 13.13 -10.26 11.27
CA PHE A 54 11.81 -10.13 10.66
C PHE A 54 11.90 -9.95 9.13
N GLU A 55 10.82 -10.31 8.44
CA GLU A 55 10.58 -9.92 7.05
C GLU A 55 9.43 -8.92 6.99
N VAL A 56 9.64 -7.82 6.29
CA VAL A 56 8.60 -6.80 6.05
C VAL A 56 8.28 -6.80 4.56
N THR A 57 7.02 -6.97 4.23
CA THR A 57 6.54 -6.99 2.85
C THR A 57 5.50 -5.88 2.65
N THR A 58 5.76 -4.93 1.76
CA THR A 58 4.77 -3.96 1.30
C THR A 58 3.98 -4.57 0.14
N LEU A 59 2.66 -4.39 0.13
CA LEU A 59 1.73 -4.98 -0.82
C LEU A 59 0.96 -3.87 -1.53
N LEU A 60 1.03 -3.77 -2.86
CA LEU A 60 0.29 -2.75 -3.62
C LEU A 60 -1.15 -3.24 -3.84
N ASP A 61 -2.05 -2.85 -2.96
CA ASP A 61 -3.48 -3.18 -3.09
C ASP A 61 -4.11 -2.50 -4.30
N ALA A 62 -3.82 -1.21 -4.50
CA ALA A 62 -4.26 -0.46 -5.65
C ALA A 62 -3.35 0.75 -5.91
N ALA A 63 -3.40 1.26 -7.15
CA ALA A 63 -2.85 2.56 -7.54
C ALA A 63 -3.89 3.26 -8.42
N ARG A 64 -4.39 4.43 -8.00
CA ARG A 64 -5.49 5.12 -8.67
C ARG A 64 -5.07 6.50 -9.14
N ALA A 65 -5.21 6.74 -10.43
CA ALA A 65 -5.12 8.08 -10.98
C ALA A 65 -6.36 8.89 -10.56
N MET A 66 -6.13 10.13 -10.13
CA MET A 66 -7.16 11.05 -9.70
C MET A 66 -6.77 12.50 -9.99
N ASP A 67 -7.74 13.39 -9.96
CA ASP A 67 -7.50 14.83 -10.05
C ASP A 67 -6.85 15.32 -8.75
N GLY A 68 -6.00 16.29 -8.87
CA GLY A 68 -5.24 16.83 -7.75
C GLY A 68 -3.78 17.11 -8.13
N PRO A 69 -2.89 17.28 -7.16
CA PRO A 69 -3.05 17.17 -5.69
C PRO A 69 -3.91 18.22 -4.99
N HIS A 70 -3.94 19.48 -5.49
CA HIS A 70 -4.82 20.50 -4.89
C HIS A 70 -6.29 20.27 -5.33
N PRO A 71 -7.28 20.44 -4.44
CA PRO A 71 -7.21 20.91 -3.05
C PRO A 71 -7.12 19.78 -1.99
N ILE A 72 -6.78 18.55 -2.38
CA ILE A 72 -6.63 17.44 -1.42
C ILE A 72 -5.44 17.69 -0.48
N PHE A 73 -4.32 18.13 -1.04
CA PHE A 73 -3.12 18.54 -0.33
C PHE A 73 -2.92 20.05 -0.48
N GLY A 74 -2.66 20.74 0.63
CA GLY A 74 -2.60 22.19 0.67
C GLY A 74 -3.98 22.82 0.60
N GLU A 75 -4.99 22.24 1.29
CA GLU A 75 -6.36 22.78 1.34
C GLU A 75 -6.42 24.21 1.88
N ASN A 76 -5.46 24.59 2.72
CA ASN A 76 -5.26 25.94 3.28
C ASN A 76 -4.32 26.83 2.43
N GLN A 77 -4.00 26.42 1.20
CA GLN A 77 -3.12 27.14 0.30
C GLN A 77 -3.83 27.54 -0.99
N GLU A 78 -3.30 28.54 -1.68
CA GLU A 78 -3.72 28.86 -3.04
C GLU A 78 -3.24 27.76 -4.01
N ALA A 79 -4.07 27.41 -4.99
CA ALA A 79 -3.75 26.37 -5.99
C ALA A 79 -2.41 26.62 -6.71
N ALA A 80 -2.08 27.90 -6.95
CA ALA A 80 -0.82 28.29 -7.60
C ALA A 80 0.41 27.93 -6.75
N ALA A 81 0.35 28.05 -5.42
CA ALA A 81 1.46 27.69 -4.53
C ALA A 81 1.70 26.16 -4.52
N VAL A 82 0.62 25.38 -4.58
CA VAL A 82 0.72 23.91 -4.68
C VAL A 82 1.29 23.52 -6.04
N ALA A 83 0.82 24.15 -7.13
CA ALA A 83 1.32 23.88 -8.47
C ALA A 83 2.81 24.22 -8.61
N GLU A 84 3.27 25.33 -8.05
CA GLU A 84 4.69 25.73 -8.04
C GLU A 84 5.56 24.68 -7.31
N LEU A 85 5.10 24.19 -6.16
CA LEU A 85 5.81 23.13 -5.43
C LEU A 85 5.94 21.85 -6.26
N LEU A 86 4.86 21.45 -6.95
CA LEU A 86 4.84 20.24 -7.75
C LEU A 86 5.72 20.36 -8.99
N ASP A 87 5.66 21.48 -9.70
CA ASP A 87 6.51 21.79 -10.87
C ASP A 87 8.00 21.76 -10.49
N ALA A 88 8.37 22.36 -9.35
CA ALA A 88 9.73 22.30 -8.82
C ALA A 88 10.21 20.85 -8.52
N ASN A 89 9.29 19.91 -8.39
CA ASN A 89 9.58 18.49 -8.18
C ASN A 89 9.29 17.61 -9.43
N ASN A 90 9.08 18.23 -10.61
CA ASN A 90 8.75 17.57 -11.89
C ASN A 90 7.49 16.70 -11.80
N LEU A 91 6.48 17.16 -11.08
CA LEU A 91 5.19 16.48 -10.93
C LEU A 91 4.08 17.29 -11.61
N PRO A 92 3.07 16.63 -12.20
CA PRO A 92 1.89 17.32 -12.70
C PRO A 92 1.10 17.93 -11.53
N SER A 93 0.48 19.09 -11.78
CA SER A 93 -0.32 19.82 -10.79
C SER A 93 -1.82 19.54 -10.88
N ASP A 94 -2.28 18.87 -11.94
CA ASP A 94 -3.68 18.58 -12.24
C ASP A 94 -4.05 17.11 -12.04
N LYS A 95 -3.06 16.22 -11.95
CA LYS A 95 -3.22 14.77 -11.82
C LYS A 95 -2.24 14.20 -10.79
N MET A 96 -2.67 13.16 -10.10
CA MET A 96 -1.81 12.37 -9.23
C MET A 96 -2.19 10.90 -9.28
N VAL A 97 -1.29 10.04 -8.83
CA VAL A 97 -1.58 8.63 -8.56
C VAL A 97 -1.51 8.41 -7.07
N ASN A 98 -2.61 7.95 -6.47
CA ASN A 98 -2.65 7.56 -5.07
C ASN A 98 -2.45 6.04 -4.97
N GLY A 99 -1.43 5.61 -4.25
CA GLY A 99 -1.16 4.21 -3.93
C GLY A 99 -1.83 3.82 -2.62
N PHE A 100 -2.16 2.53 -2.49
CA PHE A 100 -2.73 1.94 -1.28
C PHE A 100 -1.87 0.73 -0.94
N THR A 101 -1.11 0.82 0.16
CA THR A 101 0.00 -0.11 0.41
C THR A 101 -0.05 -0.70 1.83
N PRO A 102 -0.90 -1.70 2.08
CA PRO A 102 -0.83 -2.51 3.30
C PRO A 102 0.56 -3.13 3.51
N VAL A 103 0.88 -3.40 4.76
CA VAL A 103 2.19 -3.95 5.16
C VAL A 103 2.02 -5.27 5.87
N LEU A 104 2.80 -6.27 5.47
CA LEU A 104 2.84 -7.58 6.11
C LEU A 104 4.19 -7.75 6.82
N VAL A 105 4.16 -8.10 8.10
CA VAL A 105 5.35 -8.42 8.90
C VAL A 105 5.31 -9.89 9.29
N ASN A 106 6.35 -10.63 8.89
CA ASN A 106 6.59 -11.99 9.33
C ASN A 106 7.70 -11.96 10.40
N THR A 107 7.35 -12.32 11.62
CA THR A 107 8.29 -12.38 12.76
C THR A 107 9.02 -13.72 12.87
N GLY A 108 8.72 -14.67 11.98
CA GLY A 108 9.14 -16.06 12.08
C GLY A 108 8.25 -16.91 12.99
N ALA A 109 7.46 -16.27 13.87
CA ALA A 109 6.48 -16.91 14.73
C ALA A 109 5.04 -16.56 14.34
N GLN A 110 4.81 -15.36 13.80
CA GLN A 110 3.49 -14.83 13.46
C GLN A 110 3.55 -14.01 12.19
N LEU A 111 2.48 -14.06 11.42
CA LEU A 111 2.25 -13.27 10.23
C LEU A 111 1.24 -12.17 10.55
N ILE A 112 1.67 -10.91 10.46
CA ILE A 112 0.94 -9.73 10.93
C ILE A 112 0.66 -8.81 9.75
N LEU A 113 -0.61 -8.55 9.46
CA LEU A 113 -1.03 -7.65 8.39
C LEU A 113 -1.47 -6.31 8.98
N PHE A 114 -0.86 -5.22 8.54
CA PHE A 114 -1.24 -3.85 8.86
C PHE A 114 -2.12 -3.30 7.75
N ASP A 115 -3.36 -3.00 8.10
CA ASP A 115 -4.46 -2.56 7.24
C ASP A 115 -4.85 -3.59 6.16
N THR A 116 -6.05 -3.46 5.62
CA THR A 116 -6.64 -4.48 4.76
C THR A 116 -7.03 -3.99 3.37
N GLY A 117 -6.61 -2.78 3.01
CA GLY A 117 -6.86 -2.24 1.68
C GLY A 117 -8.31 -1.83 1.45
N LEU A 118 -8.60 -1.60 0.18
CA LEU A 118 -9.91 -1.14 -0.30
C LEU A 118 -11.00 -2.22 -0.27
N GLY A 119 -10.59 -3.49 -0.33
CA GLY A 119 -11.50 -4.63 -0.38
C GLY A 119 -12.34 -4.74 -1.65
N GLY A 120 -13.13 -5.81 -1.74
CA GLY A 120 -14.02 -6.10 -2.87
C GLY A 120 -13.31 -6.03 -4.22
N ASP A 121 -14.02 -5.55 -5.25
CA ASP A 121 -13.46 -5.32 -6.59
C ASP A 121 -12.56 -4.08 -6.67
N ALA A 122 -12.45 -3.32 -5.59
CA ALA A 122 -11.72 -2.07 -5.53
C ALA A 122 -10.22 -2.27 -5.21
N GLY A 123 -9.88 -3.35 -4.51
CA GLY A 123 -8.52 -3.71 -4.11
C GLY A 123 -8.10 -5.06 -4.68
N THR A 124 -6.80 -5.33 -4.58
CA THR A 124 -6.17 -6.57 -5.07
C THR A 124 -5.36 -7.29 -3.99
N LEU A 125 -5.51 -6.91 -2.71
CA LEU A 125 -4.66 -7.35 -1.61
C LEU A 125 -4.54 -8.88 -1.50
N THR A 126 -5.64 -9.61 -1.66
CA THR A 126 -5.61 -11.09 -1.65
C THR A 126 -4.72 -11.66 -2.74
N ALA A 127 -4.77 -11.07 -3.95
CA ALA A 127 -3.90 -11.49 -5.06
C ALA A 127 -2.43 -11.12 -4.78
N GLN A 128 -2.18 -9.99 -4.11
CA GLN A 128 -0.83 -9.58 -3.74
C GLN A 128 -0.24 -10.44 -2.61
N LEU A 129 -1.07 -10.84 -1.63
CA LEU A 129 -0.68 -11.85 -0.63
C LEU A 129 -0.26 -13.16 -1.32
N ALA A 130 -1.06 -13.65 -2.25
CA ALA A 130 -0.75 -14.85 -3.01
C ALA A 130 0.54 -14.72 -3.83
N ALA A 131 0.75 -13.59 -4.51
CA ALA A 131 1.98 -13.29 -5.23
C ALA A 131 3.21 -13.24 -4.31
N ALA A 132 3.02 -12.76 -3.08
CA ALA A 132 4.05 -12.74 -2.03
C ALA A 132 4.27 -14.11 -1.36
N GLY A 133 3.46 -15.13 -1.69
CA GLY A 133 3.60 -16.50 -1.19
C GLY A 133 2.79 -16.80 0.07
N TYR A 134 1.77 -16.00 0.38
CA TYR A 134 0.91 -16.15 1.55
C TYR A 134 -0.57 -16.25 1.16
N THR A 135 -1.39 -16.76 2.08
CA THR A 135 -2.85 -16.74 1.95
C THR A 135 -3.49 -16.00 3.11
N PRO A 136 -4.73 -15.52 2.98
CA PRO A 136 -5.44 -14.86 4.08
C PRO A 136 -5.56 -15.72 5.34
N GLU A 137 -5.69 -17.05 5.19
CA GLU A 137 -5.81 -18.00 6.30
C GLU A 137 -4.52 -18.14 7.12
N GLN A 138 -3.38 -17.72 6.55
CA GLN A 138 -2.07 -17.73 7.23
C GLN A 138 -1.83 -16.48 8.07
N VAL A 139 -2.66 -15.44 7.93
CA VAL A 139 -2.53 -14.22 8.73
C VAL A 139 -2.98 -14.51 10.16
N ASP A 140 -2.06 -14.34 11.11
CA ASP A 140 -2.32 -14.57 12.54
C ASP A 140 -2.91 -13.32 13.21
N ILE A 141 -2.52 -12.14 12.74
CA ILE A 141 -2.94 -10.87 13.32
C ILE A 141 -3.23 -9.85 12.22
N VAL A 142 -4.38 -9.19 12.31
CA VAL A 142 -4.68 -7.96 11.55
C VAL A 142 -4.60 -6.78 12.50
N VAL A 143 -3.81 -5.79 12.15
CA VAL A 143 -3.63 -4.54 12.91
C VAL A 143 -4.18 -3.39 12.08
N LEU A 144 -5.06 -2.58 12.66
CA LEU A 144 -5.60 -1.39 12.00
C LEU A 144 -4.86 -0.15 12.50
N THR A 145 -4.26 0.61 11.58
CA THR A 145 -3.65 1.91 11.90
C THR A 145 -4.73 2.91 12.26
N HIS A 146 -5.83 2.92 11.51
CA HIS A 146 -7.04 3.69 11.73
C HIS A 146 -8.20 3.09 10.90
N MET A 147 -9.37 3.74 10.91
CA MET A 147 -10.59 3.13 10.34
C MET A 147 -11.13 3.87 9.12
N HIS A 148 -10.30 4.51 8.30
CA HIS A 148 -10.74 4.98 7.00
C HIS A 148 -11.02 3.82 6.03
N PRO A 149 -11.89 4.04 5.02
CA PRO A 149 -12.39 2.96 4.15
C PRO A 149 -11.32 2.14 3.44
N ASP A 150 -10.24 2.76 3.06
CA ASP A 150 -9.12 2.14 2.36
C ASP A 150 -8.18 1.34 3.29
N HIS A 151 -8.37 1.39 4.60
CA HIS A 151 -7.65 0.59 5.59
C HIS A 151 -8.47 -0.58 6.13
N ILE A 152 -9.80 -0.44 6.14
CA ILE A 152 -10.72 -1.45 6.69
C ILE A 152 -11.60 -2.13 5.63
N GLY A 153 -11.48 -1.73 4.36
CA GLY A 153 -12.36 -2.21 3.29
C GLY A 153 -12.25 -3.71 3.05
N GLY A 154 -11.08 -4.29 3.22
CA GLY A 154 -10.81 -5.71 3.00
C GLY A 154 -10.95 -6.61 4.23
N LEU A 155 -11.54 -6.13 5.34
CA LEU A 155 -11.76 -6.96 6.54
C LEU A 155 -12.79 -8.06 6.32
N MET A 156 -13.76 -7.83 5.43
CA MET A 156 -14.84 -8.76 5.14
C MET A 156 -14.85 -9.18 3.67
N THR A 157 -15.24 -10.42 3.40
CA THR A 157 -15.57 -10.94 2.07
C THR A 157 -17.02 -11.40 2.11
N GLY A 158 -17.93 -10.56 1.59
CA GLY A 158 -19.35 -10.72 1.87
C GLY A 158 -19.63 -10.60 3.36
N ASP A 159 -20.31 -11.58 3.95
CA ASP A 159 -20.63 -11.61 5.39
C ASP A 159 -19.59 -12.39 6.22
N ALA A 160 -18.48 -12.83 5.62
CA ALA A 160 -17.45 -13.62 6.31
C ALA A 160 -16.17 -12.81 6.54
N PRO A 161 -15.42 -13.07 7.63
CA PRO A 161 -14.08 -12.53 7.82
C PRO A 161 -13.15 -12.89 6.66
N ALA A 162 -12.45 -11.89 6.10
CA ALA A 162 -11.46 -12.13 5.05
C ALA A 162 -10.22 -12.86 5.59
N TYR A 163 -9.93 -12.71 6.88
CA TYR A 163 -8.80 -13.34 7.58
C TYR A 163 -9.32 -14.22 8.73
N PRO A 164 -9.82 -15.43 8.42
CA PRO A 164 -10.65 -16.22 9.34
C PRO A 164 -9.91 -16.73 10.58
N ASN A 165 -8.57 -16.80 10.53
CA ASN A 165 -7.75 -17.29 11.65
C ASN A 165 -7.09 -16.14 12.44
N ALA A 166 -7.26 -14.90 11.99
CA ALA A 166 -6.59 -13.76 12.62
C ALA A 166 -7.29 -13.29 13.90
N ARG A 167 -6.50 -12.87 14.89
CA ARG A 167 -6.97 -11.93 15.91
C ARG A 167 -6.83 -10.50 15.38
N TYR A 168 -7.62 -9.59 15.88
CA TYR A 168 -7.67 -8.21 15.41
C TYR A 168 -7.16 -7.27 16.50
N VAL A 169 -6.40 -6.23 16.08
CA VAL A 169 -5.85 -5.19 16.96
C VAL A 169 -6.18 -3.83 16.39
N ALA A 170 -6.65 -2.89 17.20
CA ALA A 170 -6.92 -1.51 16.79
C ALA A 170 -6.67 -0.53 17.94
N GLY A 171 -6.61 0.76 17.61
CA GLY A 171 -6.60 1.84 18.58
C GLY A 171 -7.93 1.91 19.36
N GLN A 172 -7.90 1.96 20.71
CA GLN A 172 -9.12 2.11 21.53
C GLN A 172 -9.84 3.43 21.17
N ALA A 173 -9.10 4.54 21.13
CA ALA A 173 -9.67 5.85 20.81
C ALA A 173 -10.26 5.93 19.40
N GLU A 174 -9.70 5.17 18.45
CA GLU A 174 -10.19 5.08 17.09
C GLU A 174 -11.53 4.35 17.03
N TYR A 175 -11.60 3.19 17.68
CA TYR A 175 -12.84 2.42 17.75
C TYR A 175 -13.94 3.18 18.49
N ASP A 176 -13.63 3.76 19.65
CA ASP A 176 -14.60 4.54 20.45
C ASP A 176 -15.19 5.70 19.64
N PHE A 177 -14.36 6.38 18.85
CA PHE A 177 -14.81 7.46 18.00
C PHE A 177 -15.77 6.98 16.91
N TRP A 178 -15.37 5.98 16.12
CA TRP A 178 -16.15 5.57 14.93
C TRP A 178 -17.35 4.70 15.26
N SER A 179 -17.34 3.96 16.39
CA SER A 179 -18.47 3.12 16.83
C SER A 179 -19.58 3.91 17.51
N ALA A 180 -19.32 5.16 17.89
CA ALA A 180 -20.30 6.01 18.55
C ALA A 180 -21.52 6.31 17.67
N GLU A 181 -22.72 6.22 18.24
CA GLU A 181 -23.99 6.33 17.52
C GLU A 181 -24.14 7.67 16.77
N GLU A 182 -23.64 8.76 17.36
CA GLU A 182 -23.68 10.09 16.75
C GLU A 182 -22.87 10.18 15.45
N ARG A 183 -21.94 9.26 15.17
CA ARG A 183 -21.14 9.20 13.93
C ARG A 183 -21.91 8.64 12.75
N LEU A 184 -23.04 8.00 12.98
CA LEU A 184 -23.93 7.47 11.93
C LEU A 184 -24.77 8.54 11.23
N SER A 185 -24.42 9.80 11.39
CA SER A 185 -25.07 10.92 10.72
C SER A 185 -24.06 12.00 10.32
N GLY A 186 -24.44 12.82 9.33
CA GLY A 186 -23.62 13.93 8.86
C GLY A 186 -22.32 13.49 8.14
N PRO A 187 -21.24 14.26 8.26
CA PRO A 187 -20.01 14.01 7.48
C PRO A 187 -19.33 12.66 7.76
N THR A 188 -19.56 12.08 8.94
CA THR A 188 -18.93 10.83 9.39
C THR A 188 -19.74 9.58 9.03
N GLU A 189 -20.99 9.71 8.63
CA GLU A 189 -21.96 8.63 8.41
C GLU A 189 -21.42 7.50 7.53
N ARG A 190 -20.81 7.84 6.40
CA ARG A 190 -20.29 6.84 5.45
C ARG A 190 -19.20 5.96 6.08
N VAL A 191 -18.27 6.55 6.82
CA VAL A 191 -17.16 5.82 7.44
C VAL A 191 -17.68 5.03 8.63
N ALA A 192 -18.49 5.63 9.50
CA ALA A 192 -19.06 4.96 10.66
C ALA A 192 -19.96 3.77 10.26
N THR A 193 -20.71 3.89 9.16
CA THR A 193 -21.49 2.77 8.61
C THR A 193 -20.57 1.62 8.17
N LEU A 194 -19.46 1.93 7.50
CA LEU A 194 -18.48 0.92 7.11
C LEU A 194 -17.79 0.28 8.33
N VAL A 195 -17.44 1.06 9.36
CA VAL A 195 -16.91 0.54 10.62
C VAL A 195 -17.92 -0.42 11.28
N ARG A 196 -19.19 -0.05 11.28
CA ARG A 196 -20.26 -0.91 11.82
C ARG A 196 -20.37 -2.24 11.08
N SER A 197 -20.19 -2.27 9.77
CA SER A 197 -20.26 -3.50 8.97
C SER A 197 -18.96 -4.30 9.00
N ASN A 198 -17.79 -3.65 8.97
CA ASN A 198 -16.51 -4.33 8.77
C ASN A 198 -15.68 -4.53 10.03
N VAL A 199 -15.82 -3.66 11.04
CA VAL A 199 -14.99 -3.69 12.26
C VAL A 199 -15.76 -4.18 13.48
N THR A 200 -16.99 -3.65 13.69
CA THR A 200 -17.81 -3.99 14.87
C THR A 200 -18.06 -5.50 15.04
N PRO A 201 -18.19 -6.31 13.98
CA PRO A 201 -18.35 -7.77 14.14
C PRO A 201 -17.19 -8.45 14.88
N PHE A 202 -16.01 -7.84 14.90
CA PHE A 202 -14.82 -8.37 15.59
C PHE A 202 -14.63 -7.81 17.01
N ALA A 203 -15.36 -6.76 17.39
CA ALA A 203 -15.08 -5.93 18.57
C ALA A 203 -14.99 -6.71 19.89
N GLU A 204 -15.85 -7.72 20.10
CA GLU A 204 -15.82 -8.54 21.31
C GLU A 204 -14.51 -9.33 21.51
N ASN A 205 -13.83 -9.65 20.39
CA ASN A 205 -12.58 -10.43 20.39
C ASN A 205 -11.38 -9.59 19.93
N MET A 206 -11.57 -8.29 19.71
CA MET A 206 -10.52 -7.37 19.29
C MET A 206 -9.68 -6.94 20.50
N THR A 207 -8.38 -6.86 20.31
CA THR A 207 -7.47 -6.25 21.27
C THR A 207 -7.38 -4.77 21.00
N PHE A 208 -7.80 -3.94 21.93
CA PHE A 208 -7.66 -2.49 21.83
C PHE A 208 -6.41 -2.03 22.58
N ILE A 209 -5.64 -1.15 21.90
CA ILE A 209 -4.38 -0.60 22.43
C ILE A 209 -4.39 0.93 22.33
N GLY A 210 -3.44 1.56 23.02
CA GLY A 210 -3.14 2.99 22.92
C GLY A 210 -1.65 3.20 22.67
N ASP A 211 -1.18 4.41 22.96
CA ASP A 211 0.25 4.75 22.91
C ASP A 211 1.08 3.81 23.79
N GLY A 212 2.18 3.29 23.23
CA GLY A 212 3.02 2.29 23.90
C GLY A 212 2.43 0.90 23.98
N GLY A 213 1.20 0.65 23.47
CA GLY A 213 0.56 -0.66 23.45
C GLY A 213 1.30 -1.66 22.56
N GLU A 214 1.60 -2.84 23.10
CA GLU A 214 2.30 -3.90 22.37
C GLU A 214 1.31 -4.76 21.56
N VAL A 215 1.61 -4.98 20.27
CA VAL A 215 0.91 -5.96 19.42
C VAL A 215 1.49 -7.36 19.67
N VAL A 216 2.79 -7.46 19.51
CA VAL A 216 3.65 -8.61 19.85
C VAL A 216 5.04 -8.08 20.18
N SER A 217 5.91 -8.92 20.71
CA SER A 217 7.29 -8.54 21.01
C SER A 217 7.99 -7.94 19.77
N GLY A 218 8.48 -6.72 19.91
CA GLY A 218 9.11 -5.94 18.85
C GLY A 218 8.15 -5.11 17.99
N ILE A 219 6.83 -5.08 18.28
CA ILE A 219 5.86 -4.26 17.54
C ILE A 219 4.98 -3.49 18.53
N THR A 220 5.13 -2.16 18.54
CA THR A 220 4.50 -1.27 19.53
C THR A 220 3.79 -0.11 18.83
N GLY A 221 2.58 0.21 19.29
CA GLY A 221 1.80 1.37 18.81
C GLY A 221 2.35 2.69 19.31
N ILE A 222 2.27 3.71 18.50
CA ILE A 222 2.63 5.10 18.80
C ILE A 222 1.43 5.98 18.47
N ASP A 223 1.00 6.83 19.41
CA ASP A 223 -0.04 7.83 19.11
C ASP A 223 0.44 8.80 18.03
N THR A 224 -0.24 8.75 16.90
CA THR A 224 -0.08 9.67 15.78
C THR A 224 -1.41 10.25 15.35
N SER A 225 -2.31 10.46 16.31
CA SER A 225 -3.63 11.04 16.11
C SER A 225 -3.58 12.45 15.50
N GLY A 226 -4.66 12.79 14.78
CA GLY A 226 -4.83 14.01 14.01
C GLY A 226 -5.47 13.74 12.66
N HIS A 227 -4.89 12.81 11.88
CA HIS A 227 -5.53 12.30 10.66
C HIS A 227 -6.90 11.68 11.00
N THR A 228 -6.94 10.79 11.96
CA THR A 228 -8.15 10.42 12.72
C THR A 228 -7.90 10.59 14.21
N PRO A 229 -8.97 10.61 15.06
CA PRO A 229 -8.83 10.85 16.49
C PRO A 229 -8.00 9.81 17.25
N GLY A 230 -7.93 8.59 16.75
CA GLY A 230 -7.19 7.49 17.38
C GLY A 230 -6.17 6.82 16.47
N HIS A 231 -5.73 7.50 15.41
CA HIS A 231 -4.70 6.99 14.49
C HIS A 231 -3.44 6.57 15.23
N LEU A 232 -2.95 5.35 14.95
CA LEU A 232 -1.70 4.81 15.48
C LEU A 232 -0.72 4.51 14.34
N SER A 233 0.54 4.86 14.56
CA SER A 233 1.67 4.30 13.83
C SER A 233 2.27 3.14 14.63
N PHE A 234 3.09 2.30 13.98
CA PHE A 234 3.67 1.15 14.65
C PHE A 234 5.19 1.13 14.47
N HIS A 235 5.88 1.13 15.59
CA HIS A 235 7.31 0.90 15.65
C HIS A 235 7.58 -0.60 15.58
N VAL A 236 8.37 -1.02 14.60
CA VAL A 236 8.79 -2.41 14.41
C VAL A 236 10.28 -2.50 14.68
N GLU A 237 10.68 -3.39 15.59
CA GLU A 237 12.08 -3.57 15.97
C GLU A 237 12.45 -5.06 16.00
N SER A 238 13.57 -5.41 15.38
CA SER A 238 14.14 -6.76 15.44
C SER A 238 15.65 -6.68 15.28
N GLY A 239 16.41 -7.37 16.15
CA GLY A 239 17.87 -7.44 16.06
C GLY A 239 18.55 -6.06 16.13
N GLY A 240 17.98 -5.10 16.84
CA GLY A 240 18.47 -3.71 16.92
C GLY A 240 18.21 -2.88 15.66
N LYS A 241 17.44 -3.39 14.70
CA LYS A 241 16.96 -2.67 13.51
C LYS A 241 15.55 -2.19 13.73
N ARG A 242 15.25 -0.97 13.25
CA ARG A 242 13.96 -0.30 13.46
C ARG A 242 13.31 0.08 12.13
N LEU A 243 12.00 0.05 12.09
CA LEU A 243 11.15 0.56 11.00
C LEU A 243 9.91 1.20 11.62
N LEU A 244 9.39 2.27 11.03
CA LEU A 244 8.09 2.83 11.39
C LEU A 244 7.07 2.54 10.28
N ILE A 245 5.98 1.86 10.61
CA ILE A 245 4.77 1.79 9.79
C ILE A 245 3.92 2.97 10.21
N TRP A 246 3.85 4.03 9.39
CA TRP A 246 3.25 5.28 9.84
C TRP A 246 1.78 5.49 9.44
N GLY A 247 1.18 4.54 8.68
CA GLY A 247 -0.20 4.71 8.18
C GLY A 247 -0.34 5.99 7.35
N ASP A 248 -1.20 6.90 7.83
CA ASP A 248 -1.58 8.14 7.18
C ASP A 248 -1.06 9.40 7.86
N VAL A 249 0.09 9.31 8.53
CA VAL A 249 0.81 10.51 9.01
C VAL A 249 1.12 11.46 7.86
N ALA A 250 1.44 10.92 6.69
CA ALA A 250 1.66 11.68 5.45
C ALA A 250 1.15 10.88 4.25
N ASN A 251 0.46 11.56 3.33
CA ASN A 251 -0.26 10.93 2.23
C ASN A 251 0.26 11.34 0.85
N HIS A 252 1.20 12.30 0.77
CA HIS A 252 1.83 12.69 -0.50
C HIS A 252 3.32 12.96 -0.30
N PHE A 253 4.17 12.24 -1.07
CA PHE A 253 5.63 12.22 -0.90
C PHE A 253 6.34 13.55 -1.19
N VAL A 254 5.69 14.52 -1.82
CA VAL A 254 6.17 15.89 -1.99
C VAL A 254 5.39 16.84 -1.10
N ALA A 255 4.08 17.02 -1.33
CA ALA A 255 3.30 18.04 -0.64
C ALA A 255 3.31 17.84 0.89
N SER A 256 2.99 16.63 1.39
CA SER A 256 2.97 16.38 2.84
C SER A 256 4.37 16.35 3.46
N ILE A 257 5.40 15.94 2.69
CA ILE A 257 6.77 15.83 3.20
C ILE A 257 7.45 17.21 3.22
N GLN A 258 7.39 17.95 2.11
CA GLN A 258 8.08 19.25 2.00
C GLN A 258 7.31 20.40 2.65
N ARG A 259 6.02 20.22 2.89
CA ARG A 259 5.15 21.22 3.54
C ARG A 259 4.29 20.52 4.61
N PRO A 260 4.90 20.09 5.72
CA PRO A 260 4.20 19.30 6.73
C PRO A 260 3.09 20.07 7.46
N ASP A 261 3.06 21.40 7.33
CA ASP A 261 2.06 22.31 7.83
C ASP A 261 0.87 22.52 6.88
N TRP A 262 0.97 22.04 5.64
CA TRP A 262 -0.15 22.13 4.73
C TRP A 262 -1.26 21.14 5.12
N HIS A 263 -2.50 21.63 5.12
CA HIS A 263 -3.65 20.83 5.47
C HIS A 263 -3.94 19.77 4.40
N VAL A 264 -4.29 18.60 4.84
CA VAL A 264 -4.77 17.52 3.98
C VAL A 264 -6.28 17.40 4.18
N ARG A 265 -7.05 17.31 3.10
CA ARG A 265 -8.52 17.26 3.15
C ARG A 265 -9.04 16.16 4.07
N PHE A 266 -8.37 15.02 4.09
CA PHE A 266 -8.79 13.85 4.85
C PHE A 266 -8.39 13.87 6.33
N ASP A 267 -7.53 14.82 6.75
CA ASP A 267 -7.21 14.99 8.16
C ASP A 267 -8.46 15.51 8.91
N MET A 268 -8.87 14.84 9.97
CA MET A 268 -10.05 15.23 10.75
C MET A 268 -9.76 16.39 11.68
N ASP A 269 -8.55 16.45 12.27
CA ASP A 269 -8.02 17.58 13.01
C ASP A 269 -6.77 18.09 12.29
N LYS A 270 -6.94 19.11 11.46
CA LYS A 270 -5.91 19.65 10.55
C LYS A 270 -4.65 20.11 11.30
N GLU A 271 -4.82 20.84 12.39
CA GLU A 271 -3.73 21.39 13.16
C GLU A 271 -2.97 20.30 13.91
N LYS A 272 -3.71 19.38 14.53
CA LYS A 272 -3.12 18.24 15.22
C LYS A 272 -2.39 17.31 14.24
N ALA A 273 -2.97 17.04 13.08
CA ALA A 273 -2.33 16.22 12.04
C ALA A 273 -1.02 16.85 11.55
N ALA A 274 -1.00 18.17 11.30
CA ALA A 274 0.21 18.90 10.92
C ALA A 274 1.28 18.86 12.03
N ALA A 275 0.88 19.05 13.29
CA ALA A 275 1.80 18.95 14.44
C ALA A 275 2.35 17.54 14.62
N THR A 276 1.50 16.51 14.52
CA THR A 276 1.87 15.10 14.57
C THR A 276 2.84 14.76 13.44
N ARG A 277 2.57 15.20 12.22
CA ARG A 277 3.41 15.00 11.05
C ARG A 277 4.81 15.54 11.26
N LYS A 278 4.94 16.78 11.74
CA LYS A 278 6.23 17.40 12.07
C LYS A 278 6.99 16.61 13.13
N ARG A 279 6.32 16.23 14.23
CA ARG A 279 6.91 15.43 15.31
C ARG A 279 7.43 14.09 14.81
N VAL A 280 6.65 13.39 13.97
CA VAL A 280 7.06 12.11 13.40
C VAL A 280 8.24 12.27 12.45
N PHE A 281 8.24 13.31 11.60
CA PHE A 281 9.35 13.58 10.68
C PHE A 281 10.63 13.91 11.42
N ASP A 282 10.56 14.73 12.47
CA ASP A 282 11.72 15.05 13.33
C ASP A 282 12.31 13.77 13.95
N MET A 283 11.45 12.92 14.49
CA MET A 283 11.86 11.65 15.10
C MET A 283 12.55 10.73 14.09
N VAL A 284 11.91 10.45 12.96
CA VAL A 284 12.46 9.49 11.99
C VAL A 284 13.66 10.03 11.25
N ALA A 285 13.75 11.34 11.02
CA ALA A 285 14.91 11.97 10.40
C ALA A 285 16.12 12.02 11.34
N THR A 286 15.92 12.36 12.61
CA THR A 286 16.97 12.40 13.64
C THR A 286 17.56 11.04 13.89
N ASP A 287 16.70 10.05 14.11
CA ASP A 287 17.09 8.68 14.44
C ASP A 287 17.42 7.82 13.21
N ARG A 288 17.22 8.38 12.00
CA ARG A 288 17.39 7.69 10.71
C ARG A 288 16.59 6.38 10.64
N ILE A 289 15.36 6.42 11.12
CA ILE A 289 14.44 5.29 11.05
C ILE A 289 13.83 5.23 9.65
N PRO A 290 13.97 4.12 8.89
CA PRO A 290 13.20 3.92 7.67
C PRO A 290 11.71 3.83 7.99
N VAL A 291 10.89 4.23 7.03
CA VAL A 291 9.44 4.25 7.18
C VAL A 291 8.75 3.55 6.02
N THR A 292 7.61 2.93 6.29
CA THR A 292 6.63 2.61 5.28
C THR A 292 5.43 3.53 5.44
N GLY A 293 4.97 4.12 4.34
CA GLY A 293 3.81 5.01 4.35
C GLY A 293 2.75 4.54 3.36
N TYR A 294 1.51 4.45 3.81
CA TYR A 294 0.44 3.81 3.07
C TYR A 294 0.22 4.37 1.66
N HIS A 295 0.33 5.69 1.51
CA HIS A 295 0.16 6.42 0.24
C HIS A 295 1.46 6.90 -0.41
N MET A 296 2.61 6.45 0.09
CA MET A 296 3.89 6.79 -0.54
C MET A 296 4.07 6.04 -1.86
N PRO A 297 4.90 6.58 -2.79
CA PRO A 297 5.19 5.88 -4.04
C PRO A 297 5.72 4.47 -3.78
N PHE A 298 5.10 3.48 -4.44
CA PHE A 298 5.50 2.09 -4.26
C PHE A 298 6.99 1.88 -4.58
N PRO A 299 7.75 1.13 -3.77
CA PRO A 299 7.32 0.18 -2.73
C PRO A 299 6.96 0.80 -1.37
N ALA A 300 6.68 2.08 -1.29
CA ALA A 300 6.24 2.80 -0.11
C ALA A 300 7.24 2.76 1.07
N LEU A 301 8.48 2.37 0.81
CA LEU A 301 9.59 2.26 1.76
C LEU A 301 10.62 3.35 1.48
N GLY A 302 11.05 4.07 2.52
CA GLY A 302 12.04 5.13 2.38
C GLY A 302 12.45 5.75 3.69
N TYR A 303 13.15 6.86 3.57
CA TYR A 303 13.58 7.70 4.69
C TYR A 303 13.00 9.11 4.53
N VAL A 304 12.74 9.75 5.65
CA VAL A 304 12.55 11.20 5.70
C VAL A 304 13.89 11.82 6.07
N GLN A 305 14.34 12.78 5.30
CA GLN A 305 15.58 13.51 5.55
C GLN A 305 15.29 14.99 5.72
N ALA A 306 15.84 15.61 6.76
CA ALA A 306 15.81 17.05 6.92
C ALA A 306 16.48 17.75 5.73
N SER A 307 15.87 18.82 5.22
CA SER A 307 16.31 19.60 4.06
C SER A 307 16.00 21.08 4.25
N GLY A 308 16.97 21.84 4.73
CA GLY A 308 16.73 23.22 5.15
C GLY A 308 15.74 23.28 6.32
N GLU A 309 14.69 24.09 6.18
CA GLU A 309 13.57 24.19 7.15
C GLU A 309 12.45 23.16 6.93
N SER A 310 12.68 22.18 6.07
CA SER A 310 11.69 21.20 5.64
C SER A 310 12.29 19.79 5.58
N TYR A 311 11.62 18.88 4.87
CA TYR A 311 12.01 17.48 4.71
C TYR A 311 11.94 17.06 3.25
N ARG A 312 12.58 15.94 2.92
CA ARG A 312 12.43 15.25 1.65
C ARG A 312 12.30 13.75 1.83
N TRP A 313 11.57 13.13 0.93
CA TRP A 313 11.45 11.69 0.84
C TRP A 313 12.63 11.10 0.06
N LEU A 314 13.28 10.08 0.63
CA LEU A 314 14.33 9.29 -0.01
C LEU A 314 13.86 7.84 -0.16
N PRO A 315 13.47 7.40 -1.37
CA PRO A 315 13.06 6.02 -1.58
C PRO A 315 14.18 5.03 -1.25
N ALA A 316 13.84 3.90 -0.62
CA ALA A 316 14.77 2.82 -0.30
C ALA A 316 14.47 1.52 -1.09
N ALA A 317 13.94 1.64 -2.31
CA ALA A 317 13.51 0.54 -3.16
C ALA A 317 14.62 -0.46 -3.53
N TYR A 318 15.88 -0.04 -3.44
CA TYR A 318 17.07 -0.87 -3.76
C TYR A 318 17.63 -1.61 -2.54
N GLN A 319 17.08 -1.38 -1.34
CA GLN A 319 17.55 -2.01 -0.11
C GLN A 319 16.71 -3.24 0.22
N PHE A 320 17.34 -4.40 0.29
CA PHE A 320 16.69 -5.66 0.63
C PHE A 320 16.94 -6.11 2.07
N ALA A 321 17.80 -5.39 2.80
CA ALA A 321 18.04 -5.56 4.24
C ALA A 321 18.33 -4.21 4.89
N LEU A 322 17.72 -3.97 6.04
CA LEU A 322 17.85 -2.76 6.85
C LEU A 322 18.63 -3.05 8.14
#